data_21b47ecef5ab8681fbaeb185eb3f8eba
#
_entry.id   21b47ecef5ab8681fbaeb185eb3f8eba
#
_cell.length_a   1.000
_cell.length_b   1.000
_cell.length_c   1.000
_cell.angle_alpha   90.00
_cell.angle_beta   90.00
_cell.angle_gamma   90.00
#
_symmetry.space_group_name_H-M   'P 1'
#
loop_
_entity.id
_entity.type
_entity.pdbx_description
1 polymer ?
#
loop_
_entity_poly.entity_id
_entity_poly.type
_entity_poly.pdbx_seq_one_letter_code
_entity_poly.pdbx_strand_id
1 'polypeptide(L)'
;METFNQDPKPGRLVLPLVLIGMIATTYTFVNRVATNNDLDLSVNEEVVVIEDEEATEDTTTTTSTTTTTLPDEVVSYLEEIQGEKLQSDELGQKVLEANERWDDELVSYQEAKDEFAKFIEDAEQFQSTVNDPGPPNTFANLVTSHEELKVLAGLIYEDTKELLEGLTSSDTGERRSAALESFNDNLAQFQQKIDEIIASVTSS
;
A
#
# COMPACT_ATOMS: atom_id res chain seq x y z
N MET A 1 54.17 7.48 21.66
CA MET A 1 52.83 7.73 22.24
C MET A 1 52.04 8.47 21.17
N GLU A 2 51.22 7.73 20.42
CA GLU A 2 50.34 8.27 19.40
C GLU A 2 49.03 8.64 20.06
N THR A 3 48.68 9.92 20.04
CA THR A 3 47.40 10.42 20.54
C THR A 3 46.36 10.15 19.48
N PHE A 4 45.49 9.16 19.71
CA PHE A 4 44.27 8.93 18.91
C PHE A 4 43.37 10.17 19.00
N ASN A 5 43.21 10.86 17.90
CA ASN A 5 42.30 11.98 17.77
C ASN A 5 40.85 11.41 17.74
N GLN A 6 40.16 11.52 18.86
CA GLN A 6 38.75 11.11 19.01
C GLN A 6 37.83 12.33 18.78
N ASP A 7 37.86 12.91 17.59
CA ASP A 7 36.82 13.87 17.23
C ASP A 7 35.54 13.08 16.89
N PRO A 8 34.44 13.27 17.64
CA PRO A 8 33.18 12.64 17.32
C PRO A 8 32.65 13.18 15.99
N LYS A 9 32.66 12.33 14.97
CA LYS A 9 32.10 12.69 13.65
C LYS A 9 30.61 13.00 13.84
N PRO A 10 30.16 14.24 13.57
CA PRO A 10 28.78 14.67 13.86
C PRO A 10 27.71 13.85 13.11
N GLY A 11 28.07 13.17 12.02
CA GLY A 11 27.15 12.30 11.25
C GLY A 11 26.68 11.05 11.97
N ARG A 12 27.43 10.56 12.99
CA ARG A 12 27.08 9.32 13.70
C ARG A 12 25.88 9.44 14.64
N LEU A 13 25.50 10.66 15.03
CA LEU A 13 24.35 10.93 15.89
C LEU A 13 23.13 11.44 15.10
N VAL A 14 23.32 12.00 13.93
CA VAL A 14 22.24 12.56 13.11
C VAL A 14 21.46 11.43 12.41
N LEU A 15 22.17 10.42 11.91
CA LEU A 15 21.57 9.30 11.17
C LEU A 15 20.53 8.51 12.01
N PRO A 16 20.83 8.05 13.24
CA PRO A 16 19.83 7.35 14.07
C PRO A 16 18.67 8.25 14.49
N LEU A 17 18.87 9.55 14.60
CA LEU A 17 17.81 10.50 15.00
C LEU A 17 16.81 10.74 13.85
N VAL A 18 17.31 10.79 12.61
CA VAL A 18 16.45 10.87 11.39
C VAL A 18 15.66 9.56 11.22
N LEU A 19 16.30 8.42 11.46
CA LEU A 19 15.67 7.10 11.33
C LEU A 19 14.56 6.90 12.37
N ILE A 20 14.78 7.31 13.63
CA ILE A 20 13.76 7.33 14.69
C ILE A 20 12.60 8.28 14.33
N GLY A 21 12.90 9.42 13.72
CA GLY A 21 11.88 10.38 13.25
C GLY A 21 11.00 9.79 12.14
N MET A 22 11.58 9.07 11.18
CA MET A 22 10.84 8.41 10.10
C MET A 22 9.98 7.26 10.63
N ILE A 23 10.50 6.41 11.50
CA ILE A 23 9.74 5.32 12.13
C ILE A 23 8.56 5.87 12.94
N ALA A 24 8.77 6.95 13.71
CA ALA A 24 7.71 7.56 14.50
C ALA A 24 6.60 8.18 13.64
N THR A 25 6.94 8.80 12.50
CA THR A 25 5.94 9.36 11.59
C THR A 25 5.17 8.27 10.85
N THR A 26 5.85 7.20 10.43
CA THR A 26 5.21 6.04 9.77
C THR A 26 4.29 5.32 10.75
N TYR A 27 4.73 5.07 12.00
CA TYR A 27 3.92 4.42 13.02
C TYR A 27 2.67 5.22 13.39
N THR A 28 2.77 6.55 13.51
CA THR A 28 1.61 7.41 13.79
C THR A 28 0.65 7.47 12.61
N PHE A 29 1.14 7.41 11.38
CA PHE A 29 0.32 7.38 10.18
C PHE A 29 -0.42 6.04 10.05
N VAL A 30 0.29 4.92 10.16
CA VAL A 30 -0.29 3.56 10.12
C VAL A 30 -1.31 3.36 11.24
N ASN A 31 -1.02 3.80 12.48
CA ASN A 31 -1.95 3.66 13.59
C ASN A 31 -3.20 4.56 13.43
N ARG A 32 -3.07 5.70 12.74
CA ARG A 32 -4.20 6.59 12.44
C ARG A 32 -5.09 6.05 11.31
N VAL A 33 -4.48 5.39 10.31
CA VAL A 33 -5.20 4.72 9.22
C VAL A 33 -5.88 3.45 9.76
N ALA A 34 -5.21 2.63 10.54
CA ALA A 34 -5.78 1.42 11.14
C ALA A 34 -6.94 1.71 12.12
N THR A 35 -6.94 2.88 12.79
CA THR A 35 -8.03 3.27 13.69
C THR A 35 -9.22 3.88 12.95
N ASN A 36 -9.03 4.34 11.70
CA ASN A 36 -10.09 4.90 10.87
C ASN A 36 -10.68 3.88 9.87
N ASN A 37 -10.07 2.69 9.74
CA ASN A 37 -10.52 1.64 8.81
C ASN A 37 -11.50 0.63 9.44
N ASP A 38 -12.10 0.93 10.59
CA ASP A 38 -13.41 0.38 10.89
C ASP A 38 -14.42 1.08 9.95
N LEU A 39 -14.47 0.60 8.71
CA LEU A 39 -15.61 0.83 7.84
C LEU A 39 -16.79 0.16 8.53
N ASP A 40 -17.45 0.94 9.39
CA ASP A 40 -18.73 0.57 9.99
C ASP A 40 -19.76 0.52 8.86
N LEU A 41 -19.84 -0.63 8.19
CA LEU A 41 -20.94 -0.98 7.28
C LEU A 41 -22.21 -1.27 8.08
N SER A 42 -22.39 -0.61 9.24
CA SER A 42 -23.65 -0.65 9.96
C SER A 42 -24.70 0.11 9.15
N VAL A 43 -25.44 -0.66 8.37
CA VAL A 43 -26.73 -0.26 7.85
C VAL A 43 -27.59 0.17 9.05
N ASN A 44 -27.76 1.47 9.26
CA ASN A 44 -28.80 1.98 10.14
C ASN A 44 -30.15 1.70 9.47
N GLU A 45 -30.70 0.55 9.80
CA GLU A 45 -32.11 0.25 9.55
C GLU A 45 -32.94 1.11 10.54
N GLU A 46 -33.16 2.36 10.19
CA GLU A 46 -34.15 3.18 10.87
C GLU A 46 -35.56 2.80 10.35
N VAL A 47 -36.18 1.90 11.09
CA VAL A 47 -37.59 1.53 10.90
C VAL A 47 -38.45 2.74 11.25
N VAL A 48 -38.86 3.52 10.23
CA VAL A 48 -39.87 4.56 10.39
C VAL A 48 -41.22 3.88 10.39
N VAL A 49 -41.84 3.77 11.57
CA VAL A 49 -43.24 3.43 11.74
C VAL A 49 -44.07 4.59 11.22
N ILE A 50 -44.80 4.37 10.13
CA ILE A 50 -45.78 5.33 9.61
C ILE A 50 -47.06 5.12 10.39
N GLU A 51 -47.39 6.03 11.31
CA GLU A 51 -48.76 6.19 11.79
C GLU A 51 -49.54 7.09 10.82
N ASP A 52 -50.64 6.55 10.31
CA ASP A 52 -51.65 7.25 9.52
C ASP A 52 -52.38 8.28 10.43
N GLU A 53 -52.28 9.58 10.14
CA GLU A 53 -53.31 10.54 10.52
C GLU A 53 -53.53 11.58 9.41
N GLU A 54 -54.78 11.86 9.20
CA GLU A 54 -55.52 12.54 8.12
C GLU A 54 -55.19 14.03 7.98
N ALA A 55 -55.00 14.44 6.70
CA ALA A 55 -55.34 15.73 6.09
C ALA A 55 -54.89 17.05 6.71
N THR A 56 -53.90 17.69 6.06
CA THR A 56 -53.99 19.08 5.63
C THR A 56 -52.97 19.38 4.51
N GLU A 57 -53.42 20.05 3.46
CA GLU A 57 -52.58 20.44 2.30
C GLU A 57 -51.44 21.38 2.75
N ASP A 58 -50.22 20.88 2.70
CA ASP A 58 -49.03 21.73 2.65
C ASP A 58 -48.00 21.06 1.73
N THR A 59 -47.50 21.81 0.75
CA THR A 59 -46.61 21.32 -0.30
C THR A 59 -45.23 20.97 0.33
N THR A 60 -45.13 19.81 0.87
CA THR A 60 -43.86 19.30 1.36
C THR A 60 -43.07 18.71 0.21
N THR A 61 -42.04 19.42 -0.23
CA THR A 61 -41.02 18.88 -1.14
C THR A 61 -40.33 17.72 -0.47
N THR A 62 -40.78 16.51 -0.74
CA THR A 62 -40.12 15.27 -0.28
C THR A 62 -38.80 15.18 -1.06
N THR A 63 -37.72 15.58 -0.46
CA THR A 63 -36.36 15.27 -0.93
C THR A 63 -36.16 13.77 -0.72
N SER A 64 -36.42 12.99 -1.77
CA SER A 64 -36.10 11.56 -1.80
C SER A 64 -34.58 11.41 -1.78
N THR A 65 -34.01 11.11 -0.64
CA THR A 65 -32.60 10.71 -0.54
C THR A 65 -32.48 9.31 -1.10
N THR A 66 -32.14 9.19 -2.38
CA THR A 66 -31.85 7.91 -3.01
C THR A 66 -30.52 7.42 -2.45
N THR A 67 -30.56 6.52 -1.49
CA THR A 67 -29.35 5.81 -1.05
C THR A 67 -28.94 4.90 -2.21
N THR A 68 -27.96 5.31 -3.00
CA THR A 68 -27.42 4.50 -4.09
C THR A 68 -26.54 3.43 -3.46
N THR A 69 -27.07 2.21 -3.33
CA THR A 69 -26.27 1.06 -2.94
C THR A 69 -25.35 0.71 -4.09
N LEU A 70 -24.05 0.55 -3.82
CA LEU A 70 -23.09 0.12 -4.82
C LEU A 70 -23.49 -1.28 -5.37
N PRO A 71 -23.28 -1.53 -6.67
CA PRO A 71 -23.46 -2.87 -7.22
C PRO A 71 -22.53 -3.89 -6.53
N ASP A 72 -23.04 -5.11 -6.28
CA ASP A 72 -22.27 -6.18 -5.62
C ASP A 72 -20.93 -6.48 -6.29
N GLU A 73 -20.89 -6.38 -7.63
CA GLU A 73 -19.66 -6.57 -8.41
C GLU A 73 -18.59 -5.51 -8.10
N VAL A 74 -19.01 -4.27 -7.82
CA VAL A 74 -18.10 -3.19 -7.43
C VAL A 74 -17.60 -3.40 -6.00
N VAL A 75 -18.50 -3.81 -5.10
CA VAL A 75 -18.14 -4.13 -3.71
C VAL A 75 -17.08 -5.24 -3.68
N SER A 76 -17.31 -6.33 -4.42
CA SER A 76 -16.36 -7.44 -4.52
C SER A 76 -14.98 -6.99 -5.06
N TYR A 77 -14.97 -6.13 -6.07
CA TYR A 77 -13.74 -5.57 -6.60
C TYR A 77 -13.00 -4.69 -5.57
N LEU A 78 -13.73 -3.88 -4.79
CA LEU A 78 -13.11 -3.05 -3.74
C LEU A 78 -12.51 -3.90 -2.62
N GLU A 79 -13.15 -5.02 -2.25
CA GLU A 79 -12.60 -5.98 -1.30
C GLU A 79 -11.32 -6.65 -1.83
N GLU A 80 -11.29 -6.99 -3.12
CA GLU A 80 -10.14 -7.57 -3.79
C GLU A 80 -8.93 -6.63 -3.75
N ILE A 81 -9.07 -5.38 -4.22
CA ILE A 81 -7.95 -4.43 -4.22
C ILE A 81 -7.49 -4.05 -2.80
N GLN A 82 -8.36 -4.12 -1.78
CA GLN A 82 -7.93 -4.00 -0.39
C GLN A 82 -7.05 -5.18 0.04
N GLY A 83 -7.38 -6.38 -0.40
CA GLY A 83 -6.53 -7.56 -0.21
C GLY A 83 -5.17 -7.40 -0.89
N GLU A 84 -5.14 -6.89 -2.10
CA GLU A 84 -3.90 -6.57 -2.83
C GLU A 84 -3.04 -5.51 -2.11
N LYS A 85 -3.68 -4.50 -1.53
CA LYS A 85 -2.98 -3.51 -0.71
C LYS A 85 -2.27 -4.15 0.48
N LEU A 86 -2.94 -5.08 1.19
CA LEU A 86 -2.32 -5.81 2.30
C LEU A 86 -1.16 -6.70 1.83
N GLN A 87 -1.29 -7.36 0.68
CA GLN A 87 -0.20 -8.16 0.10
C GLN A 87 1.00 -7.29 -0.26
N SER A 88 0.75 -6.09 -0.82
CA SER A 88 1.81 -5.13 -1.12
C SER A 88 2.54 -4.65 0.14
N ASP A 89 1.81 -4.39 1.24
CA ASP A 89 2.40 -4.05 2.54
C ASP A 89 3.29 -5.16 3.08
N GLU A 90 2.83 -6.42 3.02
CA GLU A 90 3.62 -7.58 3.45
C GLU A 90 4.90 -7.76 2.63
N LEU A 91 4.81 -7.62 1.31
CA LEU A 91 5.98 -7.70 0.43
C LEU A 91 6.97 -6.58 0.76
N GLY A 92 6.49 -5.35 0.94
CA GLY A 92 7.31 -4.20 1.30
C GLY A 92 8.06 -4.41 2.60
N GLN A 93 7.38 -4.87 3.65
CA GLN A 93 7.99 -5.15 4.95
C GLN A 93 9.08 -6.22 4.86
N LYS A 94 8.82 -7.33 4.16
CA LYS A 94 9.79 -8.42 3.98
C LYS A 94 11.06 -7.93 3.27
N VAL A 95 10.91 -7.14 2.20
CA VAL A 95 12.04 -6.60 1.44
C VAL A 95 12.87 -5.63 2.30
N LEU A 96 12.21 -4.73 3.03
CA LEU A 96 12.89 -3.77 3.91
C LEU A 96 13.65 -4.47 5.04
N GLU A 97 13.02 -5.42 5.74
CA GLU A 97 13.65 -6.18 6.82
C GLU A 97 14.86 -7.01 6.33
N ALA A 98 14.76 -7.60 5.13
CA ALA A 98 15.87 -8.33 4.54
C ALA A 98 17.03 -7.40 4.17
N ASN A 99 16.72 -6.23 3.61
CA ASN A 99 17.71 -5.23 3.28
C ASN A 99 18.44 -4.70 4.53
N GLU A 100 17.71 -4.41 5.62
CA GLU A 100 18.28 -3.99 6.89
C GLU A 100 19.21 -5.06 7.47
N ARG A 101 18.79 -6.35 7.47
CA ARG A 101 19.62 -7.45 7.95
C ARG A 101 20.91 -7.62 7.13
N TRP A 102 20.85 -7.37 5.84
CA TRP A 102 22.02 -7.37 4.98
C TRP A 102 22.95 -6.19 5.28
N ASP A 103 22.41 -4.99 5.42
CA ASP A 103 23.21 -3.78 5.71
C ASP A 103 23.87 -3.83 7.09
N ASP A 104 23.22 -4.49 8.06
CA ASP A 104 23.73 -4.73 9.41
C ASP A 104 24.67 -5.93 9.52
N GLU A 105 24.99 -6.59 8.38
CA GLU A 105 25.85 -7.78 8.32
C GLU A 105 25.33 -8.96 9.18
N LEU A 106 24.01 -9.04 9.40
CA LEU A 106 23.38 -10.09 10.22
C LEU A 106 23.13 -11.39 9.45
N VAL A 107 23.25 -11.37 8.15
CA VAL A 107 23.05 -12.52 7.26
C VAL A 107 24.25 -12.67 6.32
N SER A 108 24.55 -13.93 5.93
CA SER A 108 25.57 -14.19 4.93
C SER A 108 25.11 -13.79 3.53
N TYR A 109 26.07 -13.56 2.61
CA TYR A 109 25.79 -13.26 1.22
C TYR A 109 24.85 -14.31 0.57
N GLN A 110 25.06 -15.59 0.86
CA GLN A 110 24.23 -16.65 0.28
C GLN A 110 22.79 -16.60 0.82
N GLU A 111 22.61 -16.36 2.12
CA GLU A 111 21.29 -16.21 2.73
C GLU A 111 20.55 -15.01 2.18
N ALA A 112 21.21 -13.85 2.08
CA ALA A 112 20.62 -12.66 1.48
C ALA A 112 20.23 -12.92 0.02
N LYS A 113 21.11 -13.52 -0.78
CA LYS A 113 20.83 -13.85 -2.18
C LYS A 113 19.63 -14.78 -2.34
N ASP A 114 19.54 -15.82 -1.52
CA ASP A 114 18.42 -16.78 -1.58
C ASP A 114 17.10 -16.11 -1.13
N GLU A 115 17.16 -15.20 -0.18
CA GLU A 115 16.00 -14.44 0.28
C GLU A 115 15.50 -13.43 -0.77
N PHE A 116 16.39 -12.64 -1.38
CA PHE A 116 16.02 -11.72 -2.45
C PHE A 116 15.50 -12.45 -3.70
N ALA A 117 16.04 -13.65 -4.00
CA ALA A 117 15.50 -14.49 -5.07
C ALA A 117 14.05 -14.91 -4.80
N LYS A 118 13.70 -15.19 -3.54
CA LYS A 118 12.34 -15.53 -3.15
C LYS A 118 11.39 -14.34 -3.28
N PHE A 119 11.84 -13.13 -3.04
CA PHE A 119 11.00 -11.94 -3.23
C PHE A 119 10.60 -11.72 -4.69
N ILE A 120 11.42 -12.18 -5.64
CA ILE A 120 11.03 -12.17 -7.07
C ILE A 120 9.82 -13.07 -7.30
N GLU A 121 9.80 -14.27 -6.69
CA GLU A 121 8.66 -15.19 -6.78
C GLU A 121 7.42 -14.60 -6.10
N ASP A 122 7.57 -14.01 -4.91
CA ASP A 122 6.48 -13.36 -4.18
C ASP A 122 5.92 -12.16 -4.98
N ALA A 123 6.78 -11.35 -5.62
CA ALA A 123 6.38 -10.22 -6.45
C ALA A 123 5.73 -10.64 -7.78
N GLU A 124 6.18 -11.75 -8.40
CA GLU A 124 5.54 -12.32 -9.57
C GLU A 124 4.13 -12.82 -9.25
N GLN A 125 3.97 -13.48 -8.10
CA GLN A 125 2.65 -13.90 -7.64
C GLN A 125 1.75 -12.70 -7.35
N PHE A 126 2.28 -11.66 -6.69
CA PHE A 126 1.55 -10.41 -6.45
C PHE A 126 1.09 -9.76 -7.75
N GLN A 127 1.98 -9.60 -8.74
CA GLN A 127 1.64 -9.09 -10.05
C GLN A 127 0.56 -9.93 -10.74
N SER A 128 0.64 -11.25 -10.63
CA SER A 128 -0.37 -12.15 -11.19
C SER A 128 -1.73 -11.97 -10.53
N THR A 129 -1.76 -11.75 -9.21
CA THR A 129 -3.01 -11.49 -8.47
C THR A 129 -3.65 -10.18 -8.92
N VAL A 130 -2.88 -9.11 -9.10
CA VAL A 130 -3.37 -7.81 -9.59
C VAL A 130 -3.87 -7.88 -11.05
N ASN A 131 -3.35 -8.82 -11.85
CA ASN A 131 -3.74 -8.94 -13.26
C ASN A 131 -5.10 -9.61 -13.48
N ASP A 132 -5.60 -10.40 -12.54
CA ASP A 132 -6.83 -11.20 -12.68
C ASP A 132 -7.51 -11.43 -11.32
N PRO A 133 -8.85 -11.16 -11.18
CA PRO A 133 -9.82 -10.91 -12.25
C PRO A 133 -10.00 -9.45 -12.71
N GLY A 134 -9.81 -8.43 -11.83
CA GLY A 134 -10.00 -7.02 -12.16
C GLY A 134 -11.46 -6.52 -12.10
N PRO A 135 -11.69 -5.22 -12.37
CA PRO A 135 -12.98 -4.57 -12.17
C PRO A 135 -14.02 -4.96 -13.23
N PRO A 136 -15.33 -4.79 -12.91
CA PRO A 136 -16.38 -4.99 -13.87
C PRO A 136 -16.22 -4.09 -15.09
N ASN A 137 -16.33 -4.63 -16.30
CA ASN A 137 -16.16 -3.90 -17.57
C ASN A 137 -17.15 -2.78 -17.80
N THR A 138 -18.27 -2.75 -17.06
CA THR A 138 -19.30 -1.71 -17.12
C THR A 138 -18.85 -0.38 -16.52
N PHE A 139 -17.77 -0.38 -15.73
CA PHE A 139 -17.22 0.79 -15.05
C PHE A 139 -15.89 1.24 -15.67
N ALA A 140 -15.94 1.96 -16.79
CA ALA A 140 -14.77 2.36 -17.56
C ALA A 140 -13.68 3.08 -16.72
N ASN A 141 -14.08 3.88 -15.74
CA ASN A 141 -13.14 4.58 -14.87
C ASN A 141 -12.37 3.59 -13.97
N LEU A 142 -13.04 2.57 -13.44
CA LEU A 142 -12.39 1.54 -12.64
C LEU A 142 -11.43 0.71 -13.49
N VAL A 143 -11.83 0.37 -14.72
CA VAL A 143 -10.96 -0.34 -15.66
C VAL A 143 -9.68 0.45 -15.92
N THR A 144 -9.80 1.76 -16.19
CA THR A 144 -8.63 2.62 -16.44
C THR A 144 -7.72 2.69 -15.20
N SER A 145 -8.28 2.88 -14.01
CA SER A 145 -7.50 2.94 -12.78
C SER A 145 -6.84 1.60 -12.42
N HIS A 146 -7.50 0.49 -12.73
CA HIS A 146 -6.94 -0.85 -12.53
C HIS A 146 -5.77 -1.14 -13.48
N GLU A 147 -5.82 -0.67 -14.73
CA GLU A 147 -4.65 -0.78 -15.63
C GLU A 147 -3.43 -0.02 -15.08
N GLU A 148 -3.63 1.08 -14.35
CA GLU A 148 -2.52 1.76 -13.66
C GLU A 148 -1.98 0.92 -12.48
N LEU A 149 -2.84 0.20 -11.73
CA LEU A 149 -2.39 -0.76 -10.70
C LEU A 149 -1.55 -1.88 -11.30
N LYS A 150 -1.96 -2.45 -12.45
CA LYS A 150 -1.18 -3.47 -13.16
C LYS A 150 0.22 -2.98 -13.55
N VAL A 151 0.30 -1.74 -14.05
CA VAL A 151 1.60 -1.14 -14.39
C VAL A 151 2.49 -1.03 -13.14
N LEU A 152 1.94 -0.53 -12.02
CA LEU A 152 2.68 -0.39 -10.76
C LEU A 152 3.11 -1.74 -10.19
N ALA A 153 2.24 -2.76 -10.22
CA ALA A 153 2.60 -4.12 -9.83
C ALA A 153 3.74 -4.70 -10.69
N GLY A 154 3.72 -4.40 -12.00
CA GLY A 154 4.81 -4.74 -12.90
C GLY A 154 6.13 -4.05 -12.56
N LEU A 155 6.11 -2.78 -12.20
CA LEU A 155 7.29 -2.04 -11.77
C LEU A 155 7.84 -2.59 -10.44
N ILE A 156 6.99 -2.90 -9.47
CA ILE A 156 7.38 -3.54 -8.20
C ILE A 156 8.09 -4.88 -8.46
N TYR A 157 7.58 -5.69 -9.39
CA TYR A 157 8.23 -6.94 -9.79
C TYR A 157 9.62 -6.70 -10.41
N GLU A 158 9.74 -5.74 -11.33
CA GLU A 158 11.05 -5.42 -11.94
C GLU A 158 12.04 -4.86 -10.90
N ASP A 159 11.59 -4.04 -9.96
CA ASP A 159 12.43 -3.52 -8.87
C ASP A 159 12.96 -4.65 -7.96
N THR A 160 12.17 -5.70 -7.69
CA THR A 160 12.67 -6.86 -6.92
C THR A 160 13.77 -7.62 -7.66
N LYS A 161 13.73 -7.67 -8.98
CA LYS A 161 14.81 -8.25 -9.78
C LYS A 161 16.06 -7.38 -9.72
N GLU A 162 15.89 -6.05 -9.86
CA GLU A 162 17.00 -5.09 -9.74
C GLU A 162 17.65 -5.12 -8.35
N LEU A 163 16.88 -5.35 -7.27
CA LEU A 163 17.42 -5.55 -5.93
C LEU A 163 18.38 -6.75 -5.86
N LEU A 164 17.99 -7.89 -6.41
CA LEU A 164 18.85 -9.08 -6.47
C LEU A 164 20.08 -8.85 -7.37
N GLU A 165 19.89 -8.21 -8.51
CA GLU A 165 21.01 -7.88 -9.40
C GLU A 165 21.97 -6.88 -8.73
N GLY A 166 21.46 -5.87 -8.00
CA GLY A 166 22.26 -4.95 -7.22
C GLY A 166 23.04 -5.63 -6.09
N LEU A 167 22.42 -6.60 -5.41
CA LEU A 167 23.09 -7.40 -4.38
C LEU A 167 24.26 -8.24 -4.97
N THR A 168 24.09 -8.76 -6.19
CA THR A 168 25.08 -9.62 -6.85
C THR A 168 26.09 -8.85 -7.68
N SER A 169 25.88 -7.52 -7.89
CA SER A 169 26.80 -6.68 -8.62
C SER A 169 28.11 -6.45 -7.84
N SER A 170 29.15 -6.09 -8.56
CA SER A 170 30.45 -5.75 -7.97
C SER A 170 30.60 -4.26 -7.67
N ASP A 171 29.50 -3.52 -7.68
CA ASP A 171 29.49 -2.09 -7.34
C ASP A 171 29.51 -1.86 -5.82
N THR A 172 29.48 -0.60 -5.42
CA THR A 172 29.49 -0.18 -4.02
C THR A 172 28.12 -0.27 -3.34
N GLY A 173 27.14 -0.98 -3.96
CA GLY A 173 25.74 -1.09 -3.50
C GLY A 173 24.83 0.03 -4.03
N GLU A 174 25.33 0.89 -4.91
CA GLU A 174 24.54 1.98 -5.49
C GLU A 174 23.32 1.47 -6.28
N ARG A 175 23.50 0.40 -7.06
CA ARG A 175 22.43 -0.22 -7.84
C ARG A 175 21.32 -0.76 -6.93
N ARG A 176 21.69 -1.46 -5.85
CA ARG A 176 20.74 -1.99 -4.88
C ARG A 176 19.99 -0.87 -4.15
N SER A 177 20.69 0.18 -3.76
CA SER A 177 20.07 1.34 -3.09
C SER A 177 19.08 2.07 -4.01
N ALA A 178 19.41 2.25 -5.28
CA ALA A 178 18.51 2.85 -6.27
C ALA A 178 17.29 1.96 -6.54
N ALA A 179 17.48 0.65 -6.62
CA ALA A 179 16.37 -0.30 -6.78
C ALA A 179 15.44 -0.31 -5.55
N LEU A 180 15.99 -0.20 -4.34
CA LEU A 180 15.20 -0.12 -3.11
C LEU A 180 14.38 1.18 -3.05
N GLU A 181 14.95 2.31 -3.46
CA GLU A 181 14.24 3.58 -3.55
C GLU A 181 13.08 3.47 -4.55
N SER A 182 13.34 2.95 -5.77
CA SER A 182 12.32 2.73 -6.80
C SER A 182 11.21 1.79 -6.31
N PHE A 183 11.56 0.68 -5.67
CA PHE A 183 10.63 -0.28 -5.10
C PHE A 183 9.68 0.39 -4.08
N ASN A 184 10.23 1.16 -3.15
CA ASN A 184 9.44 1.86 -2.14
C ASN A 184 8.51 2.92 -2.75
N ASP A 185 8.99 3.66 -3.75
CA ASP A 185 8.20 4.67 -4.45
C ASP A 185 7.04 4.03 -5.23
N ASN A 186 7.30 2.94 -5.95
CA ASN A 186 6.27 2.22 -6.71
C ASN A 186 5.24 1.55 -5.77
N LEU A 187 5.69 1.01 -4.63
CA LEU A 187 4.81 0.46 -3.60
C LEU A 187 3.88 1.52 -3.01
N ALA A 188 4.43 2.70 -2.66
CA ALA A 188 3.64 3.80 -2.13
C ALA A 188 2.62 4.32 -3.16
N GLN A 189 3.01 4.41 -4.44
CA GLN A 189 2.10 4.80 -5.52
C GLN A 189 0.99 3.78 -5.73
N PHE A 190 1.29 2.48 -5.65
CA PHE A 190 0.30 1.39 -5.74
C PHE A 190 -0.76 1.53 -4.64
N GLN A 191 -0.33 1.69 -3.39
CA GLN A 191 -1.21 1.85 -2.24
C GLN A 191 -2.06 3.12 -2.34
N GLN A 192 -1.45 4.24 -2.73
CA GLN A 192 -2.16 5.49 -2.95
C GLN A 192 -3.23 5.34 -4.05
N LYS A 193 -2.91 4.64 -5.14
CA LYS A 193 -3.86 4.41 -6.23
C LYS A 193 -5.07 3.61 -5.79
N ILE A 194 -4.90 2.61 -4.93
CA ILE A 194 -6.01 1.86 -4.33
C ILE A 194 -6.88 2.81 -3.50
N ASP A 195 -6.28 3.64 -2.64
CA ASP A 195 -7.02 4.59 -1.82
C ASP A 195 -7.81 5.60 -2.69
N GLU A 196 -7.24 6.05 -3.82
CA GLU A 196 -7.93 6.91 -4.80
C GLU A 196 -9.13 6.19 -5.43
N ILE A 197 -8.99 4.92 -5.81
CA ILE A 197 -10.07 4.11 -6.38
C ILE A 197 -11.21 4.00 -5.37
N ILE A 198 -10.91 3.60 -4.14
CA ILE A 198 -11.91 3.45 -3.07
C ILE A 198 -12.62 4.78 -2.81
N ALA A 199 -11.88 5.88 -2.68
CA ALA A 199 -12.44 7.20 -2.45
C ALA A 199 -13.36 7.66 -3.60
N SER A 200 -12.99 7.38 -4.87
CA SER A 200 -13.77 7.76 -6.05
C SER A 200 -15.14 7.08 -6.10
N VAL A 201 -15.22 5.85 -5.61
CA VAL A 201 -16.46 5.05 -5.61
C VAL A 201 -17.34 5.39 -4.41
N THR A 202 -16.75 5.62 -3.23
CA THR A 202 -17.50 5.89 -1.98
C THR A 202 -17.98 7.33 -1.85
N SER A 203 -17.43 8.26 -2.64
CA SER A 203 -17.82 9.70 -2.62
C SER A 203 -18.87 10.07 -3.64
N SER A 204 -19.37 9.12 -4.45
CA SER A 204 -20.37 9.32 -5.50
C SER A 204 -21.77 9.01 -5.03
#